data_95d103260d972a60905a98b7646c61b3
#
_entry.id   95d103260d972a60905a98b7646c61b3
#
_cell.length_a   1.000
_cell.length_b   1.000
_cell.length_c   1.000
_cell.angle_alpha   90.00
_cell.angle_beta   90.00
_cell.angle_gamma   90.00
#
_symmetry.space_group_name_H-M   'P 1'
#
loop_
_entity.id
_entity.type
_entity.pdbx_description
1 polymer ?
#
loop_
_entity_poly.entity_id
_entity_poly.type
_entity_poly.pdbx_seq_one_letter_code
_entity_poly.pdbx_strand_id
1 'polypeptide(L)'
;KKKNIKIISNFKNLGKSSSIIKGIRKAKYEKIVLIDDDIPYFNYLDKVINLLKKNNFVYINRRSKKSKLLSKNLTFYQLCRHFISNFVSIIINTILLDKNIGDTQAGLKGFKKPKNFNRYQFISKKFFLDAELMILFHRSKMQLKSVALKYKMYNESTIKVFALQNFQYLFELLRVIIYYKIVKTNKIIL
;
A
#
# COMPACT_ATOMS: atom_id res chain seq x y z
N LYS A 1 26.51 -12.23 -11.28
CA LYS A 1 26.76 -11.85 -9.85
C LYS A 1 25.44 -11.69 -9.10
N LYS A 2 24.92 -12.79 -8.49
CA LYS A 2 23.65 -12.81 -7.74
C LYS A 2 23.80 -12.45 -6.23
N LYS A 3 24.81 -11.67 -5.86
CA LYS A 3 25.19 -11.46 -4.44
C LYS A 3 24.21 -10.61 -3.60
N ASN A 4 23.18 -10.00 -4.20
CA ASN A 4 22.30 -9.06 -3.49
C ASN A 4 20.84 -9.51 -3.36
N ILE A 5 20.52 -10.75 -3.71
CA ILE A 5 19.18 -11.31 -3.58
C ILE A 5 19.11 -12.11 -2.28
N LYS A 6 18.13 -11.77 -1.42
CA LYS A 6 17.82 -12.53 -0.22
C LYS A 6 16.38 -13.02 -0.26
N ILE A 7 16.21 -14.33 -0.23
CA ILE A 7 14.89 -14.98 -0.14
C ILE A 7 14.50 -15.08 1.34
N ILE A 8 13.27 -14.67 1.65
CA ILE A 8 12.67 -14.78 2.97
C ILE A 8 11.40 -15.60 2.84
N SER A 9 11.44 -16.84 3.29
CA SER A 9 10.29 -17.75 3.28
C SER A 9 9.52 -17.72 4.60
N ASN A 10 8.26 -18.09 4.55
CA ASN A 10 7.41 -18.35 5.70
C ASN A 10 7.06 -19.84 5.74
N PHE A 11 7.11 -20.47 6.90
CA PHE A 11 6.73 -21.89 7.08
C PHE A 11 5.25 -22.15 6.79
N LYS A 12 4.39 -21.11 6.94
CA LYS A 12 2.95 -21.16 6.64
C LYS A 12 2.51 -19.85 6.01
N ASN A 13 1.36 -19.83 5.38
CA ASN A 13 0.78 -18.61 4.83
C ASN A 13 0.39 -17.65 5.99
N LEU A 14 1.16 -16.58 6.14
CA LEU A 14 0.95 -15.53 7.14
C LEU A 14 0.15 -14.34 6.58
N GLY A 15 -0.17 -14.36 5.29
CA GLY A 15 -0.76 -13.24 4.55
C GLY A 15 0.28 -12.25 4.02
N LYS A 16 -0.15 -11.45 3.03
CA LYS A 16 0.69 -10.49 2.30
C LYS A 16 1.34 -9.47 3.24
N SER A 17 0.54 -8.80 4.07
CA SER A 17 1.00 -7.76 5.00
C SER A 17 2.08 -8.29 5.95
N SER A 18 1.85 -9.44 6.57
CA SER A 18 2.81 -10.03 7.51
C SER A 18 4.14 -10.38 6.84
N SER A 19 4.09 -10.88 5.60
CA SER A 19 5.27 -11.22 4.82
C SER A 19 6.08 -9.96 4.45
N ILE A 20 5.41 -8.90 4.03
CA ILE A 20 6.03 -7.61 3.71
C ILE A 20 6.68 -6.99 4.96
N ILE A 21 5.98 -6.97 6.10
CA ILE A 21 6.51 -6.45 7.37
C ILE A 21 7.79 -7.19 7.75
N LYS A 22 7.78 -8.52 7.64
CA LYS A 22 8.97 -9.35 7.89
C LYS A 22 10.14 -8.95 6.97
N GLY A 23 9.87 -8.69 5.69
CA GLY A 23 10.85 -8.20 4.73
C GLY A 23 11.41 -6.82 5.12
N ILE A 24 10.54 -5.86 5.44
CA ILE A 24 10.92 -4.50 5.84
C ILE A 24 11.79 -4.53 7.10
N ARG A 25 11.41 -5.33 8.10
CA ARG A 25 12.19 -5.46 9.36
C ARG A 25 13.59 -6.03 9.12
N LYS A 26 13.73 -6.95 8.16
CA LYS A 26 15.01 -7.56 7.77
C LYS A 26 15.80 -6.74 6.77
N ALA A 27 15.23 -5.68 6.20
CA ALA A 27 15.91 -4.84 5.23
C ALA A 27 17.09 -4.10 5.88
N LYS A 28 18.26 -4.17 5.25
CA LYS A 28 19.50 -3.57 5.69
C LYS A 28 19.52 -2.05 5.53
N TYR A 29 18.88 -1.57 4.45
CA TYR A 29 18.93 -0.16 4.07
C TYR A 29 17.70 0.58 4.56
N GLU A 30 17.86 1.89 4.80
CA GLU A 30 16.78 2.78 5.21
C GLU A 30 15.76 3.01 4.08
N LYS A 31 16.22 3.19 2.85
CA LYS A 31 15.34 3.40 1.71
C LYS A 31 14.81 2.07 1.21
N ILE A 32 13.49 1.92 1.30
CA ILE A 32 12.78 0.69 0.92
C ILE A 32 11.83 1.02 -0.21
N VAL A 33 11.78 0.15 -1.20
CA VAL A 33 10.75 0.17 -2.24
C VAL A 33 9.98 -1.14 -2.18
N LEU A 34 8.67 -1.05 -2.10
CA LEU A 34 7.74 -2.18 -2.20
C LEU A 34 7.20 -2.24 -3.62
N ILE A 35 7.20 -3.43 -4.19
CA ILE A 35 6.69 -3.72 -5.54
C ILE A 35 5.87 -5.00 -5.42
N ASP A 36 4.66 -5.00 -6.02
CA ASP A 36 3.89 -6.23 -6.17
C ASP A 36 4.54 -7.13 -7.24
N ASP A 37 4.35 -8.43 -7.16
CA ASP A 37 5.00 -9.44 -7.99
C ASP A 37 4.59 -9.38 -9.47
N ASP A 38 3.37 -8.92 -9.76
CA ASP A 38 2.86 -8.66 -11.10
C ASP A 38 3.46 -7.40 -11.77
N ILE A 39 4.26 -6.66 -11.06
CA ILE A 39 5.08 -5.49 -11.48
C ILE A 39 4.41 -4.57 -12.52
N PRO A 40 3.15 -4.18 -12.35
CA PRO A 40 2.41 -3.46 -13.39
C PRO A 40 2.90 -2.01 -13.59
N TYR A 41 3.81 -1.55 -12.74
CA TYR A 41 4.27 -0.16 -12.69
C TYR A 41 5.78 -0.01 -12.74
N PHE A 42 6.49 -1.01 -13.28
CA PHE A 42 7.95 -1.05 -13.31
C PHE A 42 8.57 0.20 -13.96
N ASN A 43 7.95 0.71 -15.02
CA ASN A 43 8.41 1.92 -15.72
C ASN A 43 8.41 3.20 -14.83
N TYR A 44 7.80 3.14 -13.65
CA TYR A 44 7.80 4.25 -12.68
C TYR A 44 8.79 4.04 -11.54
N LEU A 45 9.50 2.92 -11.51
CA LEU A 45 10.42 2.56 -10.44
C LEU A 45 11.51 3.61 -10.22
N ASP A 46 12.22 4.00 -11.29
CA ASP A 46 13.29 5.01 -11.22
C ASP A 46 12.76 6.36 -10.74
N LYS A 47 11.54 6.72 -11.17
CA LYS A 47 10.89 7.95 -10.72
C LYS A 47 10.59 7.92 -9.22
N VAL A 48 10.10 6.78 -8.70
CA VAL A 48 9.86 6.59 -7.26
C VAL A 48 11.19 6.66 -6.49
N ILE A 49 12.23 5.97 -6.95
CA ILE A 49 13.57 5.97 -6.32
C ILE A 49 14.16 7.40 -6.27
N ASN A 50 14.07 8.14 -7.37
CA ASN A 50 14.62 9.49 -7.44
C ASN A 50 13.87 10.47 -6.53
N LEU A 51 12.53 10.38 -6.48
CA LEU A 51 11.73 11.21 -5.58
C LEU A 51 11.96 10.85 -4.11
N LEU A 52 12.28 9.59 -3.80
CA LEU A 52 12.57 9.14 -2.44
C LEU A 52 13.87 9.75 -1.88
N LYS A 53 14.75 10.29 -2.70
CA LYS A 53 15.92 11.04 -2.24
C LYS A 53 15.52 12.26 -1.41
N LYS A 54 14.42 12.94 -1.81
CA LYS A 54 13.95 14.20 -1.21
C LYS A 54 12.69 14.07 -0.34
N ASN A 55 11.97 12.96 -0.42
CA ASN A 55 10.70 12.75 0.29
C ASN A 55 10.80 11.56 1.24
N ASN A 56 9.95 11.51 2.28
CA ASN A 56 9.92 10.41 3.24
C ASN A 56 9.11 9.22 2.73
N PHE A 57 8.03 9.49 1.96
CA PHE A 57 7.17 8.48 1.38
C PHE A 57 6.77 8.89 -0.04
N VAL A 58 6.94 7.99 -1.00
CA VAL A 58 6.58 8.19 -2.41
C VAL A 58 5.70 7.02 -2.85
N TYR A 59 4.59 7.30 -3.51
CA TYR A 59 3.66 6.27 -3.98
C TYR A 59 3.08 6.63 -5.34
N ILE A 60 2.76 5.63 -6.13
CA ILE A 60 1.97 5.84 -7.35
C ILE A 60 0.51 6.10 -6.98
N ASN A 61 -0.15 6.97 -7.73
CA ASN A 61 -1.53 7.37 -7.45
C ASN A 61 -2.38 7.26 -8.71
N ARG A 62 -3.08 6.13 -8.87
CA ARG A 62 -4.02 5.89 -9.99
C ARG A 62 -5.21 6.85 -9.97
N ARG A 63 -5.54 7.41 -8.80
CA ARG A 63 -6.68 8.34 -8.57
C ARG A 63 -6.31 9.80 -8.74
N SER A 64 -5.07 10.09 -9.06
CA SER A 64 -4.67 11.46 -9.40
C SER A 64 -5.38 11.93 -10.67
N LYS A 65 -5.82 13.19 -10.71
CA LYS A 65 -6.39 13.82 -11.91
C LYS A 65 -5.45 13.76 -13.13
N LYS A 66 -4.15 13.63 -12.89
CA LYS A 66 -3.11 13.49 -13.93
C LYS A 66 -2.85 12.05 -14.34
N SER A 67 -3.44 11.07 -13.66
CA SER A 67 -3.33 9.65 -14.03
C SER A 67 -4.34 9.30 -15.11
N LYS A 68 -3.95 8.41 -16.03
CA LYS A 68 -4.79 8.00 -17.16
C LYS A 68 -4.91 6.48 -17.21
N LEU A 69 -6.14 6.00 -17.20
CA LEU A 69 -6.45 4.60 -17.51
C LEU A 69 -6.40 4.41 -19.02
N LEU A 70 -5.57 3.48 -19.49
CA LEU A 70 -5.36 3.21 -20.90
C LEU A 70 -6.32 2.13 -21.46
N SER A 71 -6.96 1.32 -20.61
CA SER A 71 -7.93 0.31 -21.01
C SER A 71 -9.20 0.99 -21.51
N LYS A 72 -9.54 0.79 -22.80
CA LYS A 72 -10.74 1.39 -23.41
C LYS A 72 -12.03 0.64 -23.02
N ASN A 73 -11.97 -0.70 -23.02
CA ASN A 73 -13.11 -1.55 -22.70
C ASN A 73 -12.84 -2.33 -21.43
N LEU A 74 -13.55 -2.01 -20.37
CA LEU A 74 -13.46 -2.72 -19.11
C LEU A 74 -14.53 -3.80 -19.06
N THR A 75 -14.16 -5.00 -18.64
CA THR A 75 -15.12 -6.05 -18.33
C THR A 75 -15.96 -5.65 -17.11
N PHE A 76 -17.16 -6.23 -16.96
CA PHE A 76 -18.00 -6.01 -15.78
C PHE A 76 -17.24 -6.30 -14.47
N TYR A 77 -16.44 -7.36 -14.46
CA TYR A 77 -15.57 -7.69 -13.32
C TYR A 77 -14.57 -6.59 -12.98
N GLN A 78 -13.91 -6.03 -13.99
CA GLN A 78 -12.96 -4.92 -13.80
C GLN A 78 -13.65 -3.66 -13.28
N LEU A 79 -14.86 -3.37 -13.76
CA LEU A 79 -15.67 -2.24 -13.26
C LEU A 79 -16.02 -2.41 -11.79
N CYS A 80 -16.54 -3.58 -11.39
CA CYS A 80 -16.86 -3.89 -9.99
C CYS A 80 -15.62 -3.76 -9.10
N ARG A 81 -14.49 -4.32 -9.53
CA ARG A 81 -13.21 -4.22 -8.81
C ARG A 81 -12.72 -2.77 -8.67
N HIS A 82 -12.85 -1.99 -9.72
CA HIS A 82 -12.50 -0.56 -9.70
C HIS A 82 -13.36 0.21 -8.71
N PHE A 83 -14.67 -0.04 -8.74
CA PHE A 83 -15.64 0.60 -7.84
C PHE A 83 -15.36 0.27 -6.37
N ILE A 84 -15.19 -1.02 -6.02
CA ILE A 84 -14.87 -1.46 -4.67
C ILE A 84 -13.53 -0.86 -4.20
N SER A 85 -12.52 -0.87 -5.04
CA SER A 85 -11.22 -0.28 -4.71
C SER A 85 -11.31 1.23 -4.47
N ASN A 86 -12.14 1.95 -5.24
CA ASN A 86 -12.39 3.36 -5.03
C ASN A 86 -13.11 3.61 -3.72
N PHE A 87 -14.16 2.85 -3.43
CA PHE A 87 -14.93 2.95 -2.20
C PHE A 87 -14.07 2.74 -0.95
N VAL A 88 -13.28 1.66 -0.93
CA VAL A 88 -12.32 1.40 0.17
C VAL A 88 -11.33 2.55 0.33
N SER A 89 -10.83 3.09 -0.77
CA SER A 89 -9.91 4.22 -0.72
C SER A 89 -10.55 5.49 -0.18
N ILE A 90 -11.81 5.77 -0.54
CA ILE A 90 -12.57 6.90 0.00
C ILE A 90 -12.73 6.74 1.51
N ILE A 91 -13.14 5.57 1.98
CA ILE A 91 -13.29 5.28 3.41
C ILE A 91 -11.97 5.54 4.15
N ILE A 92 -10.85 5.01 3.66
CA ILE A 92 -9.55 5.19 4.31
C ILE A 92 -9.14 6.68 4.32
N ASN A 93 -9.29 7.38 3.20
CA ASN A 93 -8.92 8.79 3.09
C ASN A 93 -9.77 9.66 4.04
N THR A 94 -11.09 9.43 4.08
CA THR A 94 -12.02 10.24 4.87
C THR A 94 -11.92 9.93 6.35
N ILE A 95 -11.88 8.62 6.71
CA ILE A 95 -11.99 8.19 8.10
C ILE A 95 -10.65 8.20 8.83
N LEU A 96 -9.56 7.83 8.18
CA LEU A 96 -8.28 7.57 8.82
C LEU A 96 -7.20 8.62 8.54
N LEU A 97 -7.31 9.31 7.40
CA LEU A 97 -6.29 10.27 6.97
C LEU A 97 -6.77 11.73 7.08
N ASP A 98 -8.07 11.97 7.24
CA ASP A 98 -8.70 13.31 7.27
C ASP A 98 -8.23 14.19 6.10
N LYS A 99 -7.79 13.55 5.02
CA LYS A 99 -7.25 14.19 3.82
C LYS A 99 -7.34 13.25 2.63
N ASN A 100 -7.74 13.77 1.49
CA ASN A 100 -7.71 13.00 0.24
C ASN A 100 -6.29 12.87 -0.30
N ILE A 101 -5.61 11.78 0.03
CA ILE A 101 -4.29 11.44 -0.49
C ILE A 101 -4.41 10.67 -1.83
N GLY A 102 -5.59 10.15 -2.13
CA GLY A 102 -5.87 9.40 -3.35
C GLY A 102 -5.67 7.89 -3.16
N ASP A 103 -4.77 7.27 -3.92
CA ASP A 103 -4.63 5.81 -3.93
C ASP A 103 -3.82 5.28 -2.74
N THR A 104 -4.53 4.68 -1.79
CA THR A 104 -3.91 4.13 -0.58
C THR A 104 -3.37 2.71 -0.75
N GLN A 105 -3.66 2.04 -1.88
CA GLN A 105 -3.35 0.62 -2.09
C GLN A 105 -2.60 0.33 -3.39
N ALA A 106 -1.89 1.31 -3.92
CA ALA A 106 -1.09 1.10 -5.12
C ALA A 106 0.12 0.20 -4.86
N GLY A 107 0.38 -0.74 -5.75
CA GLY A 107 1.40 -1.80 -5.61
C GLY A 107 2.86 -1.33 -5.69
N LEU A 108 3.13 -0.08 -6.09
CA LEU A 108 4.48 0.49 -6.08
C LEU A 108 4.55 1.70 -5.15
N LYS A 109 5.42 1.61 -4.14
CA LYS A 109 5.71 2.69 -3.19
C LYS A 109 7.11 2.58 -2.62
N GLY A 110 7.69 3.72 -2.29
CA GLY A 110 8.99 3.79 -1.61
C GLY A 110 8.90 4.65 -0.36
N PHE A 111 9.67 4.31 0.66
CA PHE A 111 9.74 5.10 1.88
C PHE A 111 11.09 4.98 2.58
N LYS A 112 11.41 5.95 3.41
CA LYS A 112 12.53 5.89 4.33
C LYS A 112 12.06 5.23 5.62
N LYS A 113 12.63 4.07 5.94
CA LYS A 113 12.28 3.31 7.14
C LYS A 113 12.60 4.13 8.39
N PRO A 114 11.59 4.48 9.22
CA PRO A 114 11.84 5.20 10.47
C PRO A 114 12.69 4.37 11.44
N LYS A 115 13.51 5.01 12.26
CA LYS A 115 14.38 4.33 13.26
C LYS A 115 13.56 3.40 14.17
N ASN A 116 12.39 3.82 14.59
CA ASN A 116 11.51 3.06 15.48
C ASN A 116 10.54 2.10 14.78
N PHE A 117 10.69 1.89 13.45
CA PHE A 117 9.78 1.04 12.66
C PHE A 117 9.55 -0.35 13.27
N ASN A 118 10.58 -0.95 13.84
CA ASN A 118 10.50 -2.28 14.43
C ASN A 118 9.60 -2.36 15.67
N ARG A 119 9.40 -1.23 16.37
CA ARG A 119 8.51 -1.12 17.54
C ARG A 119 7.06 -0.89 17.14
N TYR A 120 6.81 -0.50 15.89
CA TYR A 120 5.46 -0.25 15.42
C TYR A 120 4.68 -1.56 15.23
N GLN A 121 3.46 -1.59 15.77
CA GLN A 121 2.56 -2.74 15.64
C GLN A 121 1.55 -2.49 14.54
N PHE A 122 1.65 -3.25 13.47
CA PHE A 122 0.68 -3.26 12.39
C PHE A 122 -0.46 -4.22 12.71
N ILE A 123 -1.68 -3.81 12.44
CA ILE A 123 -2.89 -4.58 12.69
C ILE A 123 -3.24 -5.48 11.51
N SER A 124 -2.98 -5.01 10.30
CA SER A 124 -3.23 -5.76 9.08
C SER A 124 -2.30 -6.96 8.95
N LYS A 125 -2.90 -8.11 8.66
CA LYS A 125 -2.18 -9.35 8.35
C LYS A 125 -2.21 -9.65 6.85
N LYS A 126 -3.27 -9.19 6.14
CA LYS A 126 -3.55 -9.58 4.75
C LYS A 126 -3.27 -8.46 3.75
N PHE A 127 -4.11 -7.40 3.69
CA PHE A 127 -4.11 -6.48 2.55
C PHE A 127 -3.99 -4.99 2.88
N PHE A 128 -4.22 -4.58 4.13
CA PHE A 128 -4.29 -3.15 4.47
C PHE A 128 -2.98 -2.55 4.98
N LEU A 129 -1.85 -3.27 4.88
CA LEU A 129 -0.54 -2.73 5.25
C LEU A 129 -0.21 -1.43 4.49
N ASP A 130 -0.59 -1.38 3.23
CA ASP A 130 -0.35 -0.20 2.40
C ASP A 130 -1.03 1.05 2.96
N ALA A 131 -2.28 0.90 3.41
CA ALA A 131 -3.02 1.96 4.08
C ALA A 131 -2.40 2.29 5.45
N GLU A 132 -2.02 1.28 6.23
CA GLU A 132 -1.40 1.50 7.54
C GLU A 132 -0.06 2.23 7.42
N LEU A 133 0.76 1.92 6.42
CA LEU A 133 1.99 2.67 6.15
C LEU A 133 1.68 4.14 5.84
N MET A 134 0.67 4.40 5.01
CA MET A 134 0.29 5.79 4.69
C MET A 134 -0.24 6.52 5.92
N ILE A 135 -1.05 5.88 6.76
CA ILE A 135 -1.54 6.44 8.02
C ILE A 135 -0.36 6.77 8.93
N LEU A 136 0.59 5.84 9.08
CA LEU A 136 1.78 6.03 9.88
C LEU A 136 2.56 7.28 9.46
N PHE A 137 2.92 7.37 8.18
CA PHE A 137 3.70 8.49 7.66
C PHE A 137 2.91 9.81 7.69
N HIS A 138 1.61 9.79 7.38
CA HIS A 138 0.77 10.98 7.41
C HIS A 138 0.63 11.53 8.83
N ARG A 139 0.33 10.70 9.81
CA ARG A 139 0.17 11.10 11.21
C ARG A 139 1.47 11.56 11.87
N SER A 140 2.59 11.05 11.37
CA SER A 140 3.93 11.52 11.76
C SER A 140 4.32 12.84 11.08
N LYS A 141 3.39 13.50 10.37
CA LYS A 141 3.62 14.75 9.62
C LYS A 141 4.76 14.65 8.60
N MET A 142 5.08 13.44 8.16
CA MET A 142 6.12 13.21 7.16
C MET A 142 5.63 13.54 5.76
N GLN A 143 6.56 13.97 4.91
CA GLN A 143 6.25 14.38 3.55
C GLN A 143 5.90 13.17 2.67
N LEU A 144 4.65 13.14 2.16
CA LEU A 144 4.14 12.18 1.19
C LEU A 144 4.12 12.80 -0.20
N LYS A 145 4.69 12.09 -1.18
CA LYS A 145 4.71 12.52 -2.58
C LYS A 145 4.02 11.49 -3.47
N SER A 146 2.97 11.92 -4.15
CA SER A 146 2.27 11.08 -5.13
C SER A 146 2.88 11.20 -6.53
N VAL A 147 2.84 10.11 -7.28
CA VAL A 147 3.26 10.02 -8.68
C VAL A 147 2.06 9.63 -9.53
N ALA A 148 1.68 10.50 -10.44
CA ALA A 148 0.67 10.20 -11.45
C ALA A 148 1.24 9.24 -12.52
N LEU A 149 0.37 8.39 -13.09
CA LEU A 149 0.79 7.36 -14.03
C LEU A 149 -0.24 7.11 -15.14
N LYS A 150 0.23 6.50 -16.21
CA LYS A 150 -0.61 5.83 -17.22
C LYS A 150 -0.62 4.34 -16.89
N TYR A 151 -1.80 3.72 -16.79
CA TYR A 151 -1.90 2.32 -16.37
C TYR A 151 -3.00 1.57 -17.12
N LYS A 152 -2.85 0.24 -17.17
CA LYS A 152 -3.87 -0.67 -17.69
C LYS A 152 -4.46 -1.48 -16.53
N MET A 153 -5.69 -1.92 -16.65
CA MET A 153 -6.28 -2.91 -15.76
C MET A 153 -6.12 -4.29 -16.37
N TYR A 154 -5.53 -5.22 -15.62
CA TYR A 154 -5.37 -6.61 -16.03
C TYR A 154 -6.56 -7.44 -15.53
N ASN A 155 -6.90 -8.51 -16.26
CA ASN A 155 -7.99 -9.42 -15.90
C ASN A 155 -7.61 -10.31 -14.71
N GLU A 156 -6.34 -10.65 -14.60
CA GLU A 156 -5.85 -11.53 -13.55
C GLU A 156 -5.72 -10.78 -12.22
N SER A 157 -6.33 -11.34 -11.19
CA SER A 157 -6.23 -10.85 -9.82
C SER A 157 -6.39 -12.01 -8.87
N THR A 158 -5.52 -12.09 -7.88
CA THR A 158 -5.63 -13.02 -6.75
C THR A 158 -6.89 -12.79 -5.90
N ILE A 159 -7.47 -11.59 -5.95
CA ILE A 159 -8.71 -11.25 -5.24
C ILE A 159 -9.89 -11.44 -6.17
N LYS A 160 -10.65 -12.50 -5.98
CA LYS A 160 -11.92 -12.75 -6.70
C LYS A 160 -13.00 -11.91 -6.02
N VAL A 161 -13.60 -10.93 -6.76
CA VAL A 161 -14.57 -9.95 -6.22
C VAL A 161 -15.76 -10.60 -5.50
N PHE A 162 -16.22 -11.76 -5.99
CA PHE A 162 -17.39 -12.46 -5.46
C PHE A 162 -17.06 -13.64 -4.54
N ALA A 163 -15.82 -13.76 -4.05
CA ALA A 163 -15.46 -14.86 -3.16
C ALA A 163 -15.84 -14.56 -1.70
N LEU A 164 -16.28 -15.59 -0.97
CA LEU A 164 -16.56 -15.53 0.47
C LEU A 164 -15.37 -14.99 1.29
N GLN A 165 -14.15 -15.17 0.78
CA GLN A 165 -12.93 -14.60 1.37
C GLN A 165 -12.95 -13.06 1.49
N ASN A 166 -13.79 -12.38 0.72
CA ASN A 166 -13.90 -10.90 0.77
C ASN A 166 -14.50 -10.41 2.08
N PHE A 167 -15.32 -11.20 2.76
CA PHE A 167 -15.76 -10.87 4.12
C PHE A 167 -14.57 -10.71 5.08
N GLN A 168 -13.52 -11.52 4.92
CA GLN A 168 -12.32 -11.39 5.76
C GLN A 168 -11.59 -10.07 5.50
N TYR A 169 -11.64 -9.53 4.28
CA TYR A 169 -11.05 -8.21 3.97
C TYR A 169 -11.90 -7.08 4.56
N LEU A 170 -13.23 -7.21 4.51
CA LEU A 170 -14.10 -6.24 5.16
C LEU A 170 -13.89 -6.21 6.67
N PHE A 171 -13.82 -7.37 7.33
CA PHE A 171 -13.50 -7.46 8.76
C PHE A 171 -12.12 -6.88 9.07
N GLU A 172 -11.11 -7.13 8.24
CA GLU A 172 -9.79 -6.56 8.43
C GLU A 172 -9.83 -5.03 8.29
N LEU A 173 -10.55 -4.49 7.30
CA LEU A 173 -10.75 -3.05 7.14
C LEU A 173 -11.42 -2.43 8.37
N LEU A 174 -12.53 -3.01 8.83
CA LEU A 174 -13.23 -2.55 10.04
C LEU A 174 -12.31 -2.56 11.26
N ARG A 175 -11.54 -3.63 11.44
CA ARG A 175 -10.56 -3.73 12.54
C ARG A 175 -9.49 -2.64 12.45
N VAL A 176 -8.98 -2.36 11.26
CA VAL A 176 -8.02 -1.26 11.04
C VAL A 176 -8.66 0.09 11.37
N ILE A 177 -9.89 0.34 10.91
CA ILE A 177 -10.61 1.57 11.18
C ILE A 177 -10.82 1.76 12.69
N ILE A 178 -11.36 0.75 13.37
CA ILE A 178 -11.62 0.80 14.82
C ILE A 178 -10.32 1.07 15.57
N TYR A 179 -9.25 0.33 15.25
CA TYR A 179 -7.96 0.50 15.92
C TYR A 179 -7.42 1.92 15.77
N TYR A 180 -7.37 2.45 14.56
CA TYR A 180 -6.80 3.78 14.32
C TYR A 180 -7.71 4.94 14.73
N LYS A 181 -9.01 4.71 14.90
CA LYS A 181 -9.93 5.69 15.46
C LYS A 181 -9.90 5.73 16.99
N ILE A 182 -9.90 4.56 17.64
CA ILE A 182 -10.03 4.41 19.09
C ILE A 182 -8.65 4.53 19.77
N VAL A 183 -7.66 3.84 19.23
CA VAL A 183 -6.29 3.98 19.74
C VAL A 183 -5.77 5.34 19.29
N LYS A 184 -6.09 6.35 20.09
CA LYS A 184 -5.53 7.69 19.93
C LYS A 184 -4.02 7.56 19.80
N THR A 185 -3.54 7.90 18.63
CA THR A 185 -2.15 7.73 18.19
C THR A 185 -1.17 8.67 18.91
N ASN A 186 -1.42 9.02 20.15
CA ASN A 186 -0.49 9.77 20.99
C ASN A 186 0.81 8.98 21.29
N LYS A 187 0.94 7.76 20.75
CA LYS A 187 2.13 6.91 20.89
C LYS A 187 2.87 6.62 19.58
N ILE A 188 2.49 7.24 18.47
CA ILE A 188 3.27 7.15 17.23
C ILE A 188 4.22 8.34 17.18
N ILE A 189 5.22 8.32 18.04
CA ILE A 189 6.40 9.16 17.90
C ILE A 189 7.38 8.32 17.08
N LEU A 190 7.53 8.69 15.82
CA LEU A 190 8.61 8.17 14.96
C LEU A 190 9.91 8.89 15.23
#